data_b88a57da43afb4ce0c41352dcafef303
#
_entry.id   b88a57da43afb4ce0c41352dcafef303
#
_cell.length_a   1.000
_cell.length_b   1.000
_cell.length_c   1.000
_cell.angle_alpha   90.00
_cell.angle_beta   90.00
_cell.angle_gamma   90.00
#
_symmetry.space_group_name_H-M   'P 1'
#
loop_
_entity.id
_entity.type
_entity.pdbx_description
1 polymer ?
#
loop_
_entity_poly.entity_id
_entity_poly.type
_entity_poly.pdbx_seq_one_letter_code
_entity_poly.pdbx_strand_id
1 'polypeptide(L)'
;MDKDNNIIERPANEVLINPSISKATSLNDKELSEKLGIKIRIPEKFYKDLDLQKKAEVVAFNKTLSYETFDTLKDVVENAINDENAFKSLHEYLPYRSVSCTYRNGKGNIFNIAVMDTSVKVFSNNHDISKVVQTKVGNINAQWIVESFTDYKGKDMTNKPVGKGTANALFWTTKGSTYTIVTLDDKPMSMNETVKIAEAFMKTQK
;
A
#
# COMPACT_ATOMS: atom_id res chain seq x y z
N MET A 1 -18.03 -12.56 -10.23
CA MET A 1 -18.82 -13.79 -10.01
C MET A 1 -20.17 -13.61 -10.65
N ASP A 2 -20.73 -14.67 -11.19
CA ASP A 2 -22.11 -14.64 -11.67
C ASP A 2 -23.10 -14.66 -10.48
N LYS A 3 -24.42 -14.63 -10.80
CA LYS A 3 -25.48 -14.63 -9.77
C LYS A 3 -25.49 -15.89 -8.89
N ASP A 4 -24.82 -16.94 -9.33
CA ASP A 4 -24.75 -18.25 -8.67
C ASP A 4 -23.43 -18.47 -7.93
N ASN A 5 -22.63 -17.41 -7.70
CA ASN A 5 -21.30 -17.44 -7.10
C ASN A 5 -20.22 -18.23 -7.86
N ASN A 6 -20.46 -18.56 -9.13
CA ASN A 6 -19.44 -19.19 -9.96
C ASN A 6 -18.36 -18.17 -10.35
N ILE A 7 -17.14 -18.65 -10.44
CA ILE A 7 -16.00 -17.87 -10.90
C ILE A 7 -16.11 -17.68 -12.41
N ILE A 8 -16.30 -16.44 -12.86
CA ILE A 8 -16.28 -16.10 -14.28
C ILE A 8 -14.84 -15.85 -14.69
N GLU A 9 -14.34 -16.60 -15.66
CA GLU A 9 -13.07 -16.28 -16.32
C GLU A 9 -13.24 -15.01 -17.15
N ARG A 10 -12.32 -14.06 -16.99
CA ARG A 10 -12.29 -12.82 -17.77
C ARG A 10 -11.00 -12.75 -18.57
N PRO A 11 -11.00 -12.19 -19.78
CA PRO A 11 -9.78 -11.90 -20.52
C PRO A 11 -8.83 -11.01 -19.70
N ALA A 12 -7.52 -11.16 -19.87
CA ALA A 12 -6.52 -10.40 -19.11
C ALA A 12 -6.67 -8.88 -19.25
N ASN A 13 -7.17 -8.40 -20.40
CA ASN A 13 -7.46 -6.98 -20.62
C ASN A 13 -8.69 -6.47 -19.87
N GLU A 14 -9.53 -7.34 -19.33
CA GLU A 14 -10.69 -6.99 -18.51
C GLU A 14 -10.39 -7.07 -17.01
N VAL A 15 -9.27 -7.67 -16.61
CA VAL A 15 -8.83 -7.71 -15.21
C VAL A 15 -8.16 -6.40 -14.86
N LEU A 16 -8.84 -5.58 -14.08
CA LEU A 16 -8.30 -4.32 -13.57
C LEU A 16 -7.55 -4.54 -12.26
N ILE A 17 -6.36 -3.99 -12.17
CA ILE A 17 -5.49 -4.09 -10.99
C ILE A 17 -5.06 -2.70 -10.52
N ASN A 18 -4.68 -2.58 -9.25
CA ASN A 18 -3.94 -1.46 -8.70
C ASN A 18 -2.47 -1.85 -8.64
N PRO A 19 -1.72 -1.68 -9.72
CA PRO A 19 -0.39 -2.21 -9.81
C PRO A 19 0.60 -1.37 -8.98
N SER A 20 1.57 -2.08 -8.42
CA SER A 20 2.72 -1.45 -7.79
C SER A 20 3.96 -2.32 -7.96
N ILE A 21 5.11 -1.68 -8.06
CA ILE A 21 6.40 -2.36 -8.00
C ILE A 21 7.16 -1.84 -6.78
N SER A 22 7.73 -2.77 -6.02
CA SER A 22 8.51 -2.46 -4.82
C SER A 22 9.92 -3.01 -4.93
N LYS A 23 10.92 -2.20 -4.56
CA LYS A 23 12.32 -2.60 -4.49
C LYS A 23 12.86 -2.35 -3.09
N ALA A 24 13.49 -3.36 -2.51
CA ALA A 24 14.16 -3.20 -1.22
C ALA A 24 15.20 -2.08 -1.30
N THR A 25 15.28 -1.25 -0.26
CA THR A 25 16.19 -0.12 -0.21
C THR A 25 17.01 -0.10 1.07
N SER A 26 18.27 0.31 0.95
CA SER A 26 19.17 0.60 2.07
C SER A 26 19.26 2.09 2.36
N LEU A 27 18.55 2.95 1.61
CA LEU A 27 18.57 4.40 1.81
C LEU A 27 18.18 4.74 3.25
N ASN A 28 18.87 5.70 3.84
CA ASN A 28 18.54 6.22 5.16
C ASN A 28 17.36 7.21 5.09
N ASP A 29 16.88 7.67 6.23
CA ASP A 29 15.70 8.53 6.31
C ASP A 29 15.88 9.88 5.60
N LYS A 30 17.12 10.42 5.57
CA LYS A 30 17.44 11.67 4.87
C LYS A 30 17.35 11.48 3.37
N GLU A 31 18.00 10.45 2.85
CA GLU A 31 17.99 10.12 1.41
C GLU A 31 16.57 9.82 0.92
N LEU A 32 15.79 9.08 1.69
CA LEU A 32 14.38 8.81 1.37
C LEU A 32 13.54 10.09 1.40
N SER A 33 13.77 10.95 2.38
CA SER A 33 13.05 12.23 2.50
C SER A 33 13.34 13.15 1.30
N GLU A 34 14.60 13.23 0.87
CA GLU A 34 15.02 14.00 -0.30
C GLU A 34 14.39 13.44 -1.59
N LYS A 35 14.44 12.11 -1.76
CA LYS A 35 13.91 11.43 -2.95
C LYS A 35 12.39 11.54 -3.07
N LEU A 36 11.67 11.48 -1.96
CA LEU A 36 10.20 11.54 -1.93
C LEU A 36 9.66 12.97 -1.82
N GLY A 37 10.52 13.96 -1.53
CA GLY A 37 10.10 15.34 -1.27
C GLY A 37 9.27 15.52 0.01
N ILE A 38 9.33 14.58 0.95
CA ILE A 38 8.59 14.58 2.21
C ILE A 38 9.51 14.25 3.38
N LYS A 39 9.28 14.88 4.54
CA LYS A 39 10.02 14.51 5.75
C LYS A 39 9.52 13.17 6.27
N ILE A 40 10.40 12.19 6.37
CA ILE A 40 10.09 10.86 6.87
C ILE A 40 11.16 10.38 7.86
N ARG A 41 10.72 9.65 8.87
CA ARG A 41 11.58 8.89 9.78
C ARG A 41 11.04 7.47 9.90
N ILE A 42 11.90 6.48 9.69
CA ILE A 42 11.57 5.05 9.73
C ILE A 42 12.29 4.42 10.91
N PRO A 43 11.65 4.33 12.07
CA PRO A 43 12.28 3.73 13.25
C PRO A 43 12.38 2.20 13.09
N GLU A 44 13.51 1.64 13.51
CA GLU A 44 13.65 0.18 13.60
C GLU A 44 12.71 -0.41 14.65
N LYS A 45 12.52 0.33 15.77
CA LYS A 45 11.64 -0.01 16.89
C LYS A 45 10.92 1.24 17.37
N PHE A 46 9.62 1.17 17.62
CA PHE A 46 8.86 2.34 18.11
C PHE A 46 7.65 2.02 18.99
N TYR A 47 7.20 0.79 19.03
CA TYR A 47 6.04 0.38 19.83
C TYR A 47 6.18 -1.07 20.27
N LYS A 48 6.25 -1.31 21.59
CA LYS A 48 6.40 -2.65 22.17
C LYS A 48 7.49 -3.47 21.43
N ASP A 49 7.11 -4.68 20.99
CA ASP A 49 7.99 -5.64 20.32
C ASP A 49 7.91 -5.54 18.79
N LEU A 50 7.71 -4.32 18.25
CA LEU A 50 7.70 -4.11 16.80
C LEU A 50 9.12 -4.01 16.27
N ASP A 51 9.47 -4.90 15.36
CA ASP A 51 10.74 -4.91 14.65
C ASP A 51 10.54 -4.64 13.16
N LEU A 52 11.32 -3.71 12.61
CA LEU A 52 11.40 -3.47 11.18
C LEU A 52 12.02 -4.69 10.48
N GLN A 53 11.28 -5.30 9.58
CA GLN A 53 11.73 -6.45 8.79
C GLN A 53 12.27 -6.05 7.42
N LYS A 54 11.63 -5.08 6.78
CA LYS A 54 11.95 -4.66 5.42
C LYS A 54 11.56 -3.21 5.21
N LYS A 55 12.39 -2.53 4.43
CA LYS A 55 12.12 -1.19 3.90
C LYS A 55 12.21 -1.27 2.38
N ALA A 56 11.24 -0.71 1.68
CA ALA A 56 11.17 -0.74 0.23
C ALA A 56 10.67 0.59 -0.34
N GLU A 57 11.26 1.02 -1.42
CA GLU A 57 10.72 2.06 -2.28
C GLU A 57 9.65 1.44 -3.18
N VAL A 58 8.59 2.18 -3.43
CA VAL A 58 7.44 1.72 -4.20
C VAL A 58 7.07 2.76 -5.25
N VAL A 59 6.85 2.31 -6.47
CA VAL A 59 6.14 3.05 -7.51
C VAL A 59 4.78 2.39 -7.71
N ALA A 60 3.74 3.17 -7.59
CA ALA A 60 2.36 2.71 -7.74
C ALA A 60 1.55 3.75 -8.53
N PHE A 61 0.30 3.43 -8.85
CA PHE A 61 -0.54 4.27 -9.68
C PHE A 61 -1.85 4.63 -8.99
N ASN A 62 -2.30 5.86 -9.18
CA ASN A 62 -3.63 6.32 -8.77
C ASN A 62 -4.73 5.94 -9.78
N LYS A 63 -4.36 5.20 -10.82
CA LYS A 63 -5.26 4.72 -11.86
C LYS A 63 -5.18 3.20 -11.92
N THR A 64 -6.32 2.54 -11.95
CA THR A 64 -6.39 1.11 -12.24
C THR A 64 -5.97 0.85 -13.68
N LEU A 65 -5.17 -0.20 -13.87
CA LEU A 65 -4.72 -0.64 -15.18
C LEU A 65 -5.23 -2.04 -15.45
N SER A 66 -5.37 -2.40 -16.74
CA SER A 66 -5.49 -3.80 -17.08
C SER A 66 -4.17 -4.51 -16.80
N TYR A 67 -4.24 -5.80 -16.51
CA TYR A 67 -3.04 -6.61 -16.30
C TYR A 67 -2.12 -6.55 -17.53
N GLU A 68 -2.68 -6.65 -18.73
CA GLU A 68 -1.94 -6.55 -19.99
C GLU A 68 -1.20 -5.22 -20.13
N THR A 69 -1.89 -4.10 -19.82
CA THR A 69 -1.25 -2.78 -19.84
C THR A 69 -0.09 -2.71 -18.85
N PHE A 70 -0.29 -3.22 -17.63
CA PHE A 70 0.76 -3.20 -16.61
C PHE A 70 1.95 -4.07 -17.00
N ASP A 71 1.72 -5.24 -17.57
CA ASP A 71 2.79 -6.16 -18.01
C ASP A 71 3.68 -5.49 -19.07
N THR A 72 3.08 -4.73 -20.01
CA THR A 72 3.85 -3.96 -21.01
C THR A 72 4.67 -2.81 -20.40
N LEU A 73 4.25 -2.26 -19.28
CA LEU A 73 4.92 -1.14 -18.59
C LEU A 73 5.91 -1.60 -17.53
N LYS A 74 5.97 -2.88 -17.20
CA LYS A 74 6.69 -3.40 -16.05
C LYS A 74 8.13 -2.94 -15.96
N ASP A 75 8.90 -3.05 -17.04
CA ASP A 75 10.30 -2.64 -17.09
C ASP A 75 10.48 -1.13 -16.87
N VAL A 76 9.57 -0.33 -17.43
CA VAL A 76 9.58 1.14 -17.24
C VAL A 76 9.28 1.47 -15.79
N VAL A 77 8.32 0.78 -15.16
CA VAL A 77 7.94 0.99 -13.75
C VAL A 77 9.07 0.57 -12.81
N GLU A 78 9.76 -0.53 -13.10
CA GLU A 78 10.94 -0.96 -12.33
C GLU A 78 12.07 0.07 -12.39
N ASN A 79 12.33 0.63 -13.57
CA ASN A 79 13.32 1.68 -13.76
C ASN A 79 12.91 2.99 -13.09
N ALA A 80 11.62 3.32 -13.06
CA ALA A 80 11.08 4.55 -12.48
C ALA A 80 11.34 4.69 -10.96
N ILE A 81 11.72 3.61 -10.28
CA ILE A 81 12.14 3.67 -8.87
C ILE A 81 13.39 4.57 -8.74
N ASN A 82 14.33 4.50 -9.67
CA ASN A 82 15.61 5.21 -9.61
C ASN A 82 15.83 6.21 -10.75
N ASP A 83 15.02 6.19 -11.79
CA ASP A 83 15.12 7.07 -12.95
C ASP A 83 13.93 8.02 -13.02
N GLU A 84 14.23 9.33 -12.94
CA GLU A 84 13.21 10.37 -12.96
C GLU A 84 12.56 10.52 -14.36
N ASN A 85 13.28 10.23 -15.44
CA ASN A 85 12.72 10.29 -16.79
C ASN A 85 11.76 9.11 -17.01
N ALA A 86 12.13 7.92 -16.57
CA ALA A 86 11.25 6.77 -16.58
C ALA A 86 9.99 7.03 -15.74
N PHE A 87 10.13 7.66 -14.55
CA PHE A 87 8.98 8.04 -13.73
C PHE A 87 8.06 9.02 -14.42
N LYS A 88 8.61 10.08 -15.05
CA LYS A 88 7.83 11.07 -15.79
C LYS A 88 7.13 10.51 -17.02
N SER A 89 7.71 9.51 -17.68
CA SER A 89 7.09 8.87 -18.84
C SER A 89 5.78 8.14 -18.50
N LEU A 90 5.57 7.82 -17.23
CA LEU A 90 4.35 7.15 -16.72
C LEU A 90 3.21 8.11 -16.39
N HIS A 91 3.32 9.43 -16.68
CA HIS A 91 2.40 10.47 -16.24
C HIS A 91 0.92 10.22 -16.56
N GLU A 92 0.61 9.55 -17.66
CA GLU A 92 -0.77 9.20 -18.05
C GLU A 92 -1.46 8.25 -17.09
N TYR A 93 -0.66 7.51 -16.33
CA TYR A 93 -1.14 6.53 -15.35
C TYR A 93 -1.17 7.07 -13.92
N LEU A 94 -0.87 8.37 -13.75
CA LEU A 94 -0.84 9.07 -12.46
C LEU A 94 0.06 8.33 -11.43
N PRO A 95 1.36 8.15 -11.75
CA PRO A 95 2.27 7.44 -10.86
C PRO A 95 2.54 8.24 -9.59
N TYR A 96 2.81 7.50 -8.50
CA TYR A 96 3.33 8.11 -7.28
C TYR A 96 4.41 7.22 -6.65
N ARG A 97 5.29 7.86 -5.90
CA ARG A 97 6.31 7.20 -5.10
C ARG A 97 5.90 7.14 -3.65
N SER A 98 6.26 6.07 -3.00
CA SER A 98 6.11 5.90 -1.56
C SER A 98 7.26 5.08 -0.99
N VAL A 99 7.38 5.09 0.34
CA VAL A 99 8.16 4.09 1.05
C VAL A 99 7.22 3.18 1.81
N SER A 100 7.46 1.89 1.74
CA SER A 100 6.73 0.85 2.48
C SER A 100 7.67 0.16 3.45
N CYS A 101 7.26 0.09 4.71
CA CYS A 101 8.01 -0.50 5.80
C CYS A 101 7.21 -1.66 6.37
N THR A 102 7.77 -2.86 6.29
CA THR A 102 7.15 -4.06 6.86
C THR A 102 7.64 -4.23 8.29
N TYR A 103 6.70 -4.31 9.22
CA TYR A 103 6.95 -4.59 10.63
C TYR A 103 6.33 -5.91 11.05
N ARG A 104 6.97 -6.54 12.05
CA ARG A 104 6.43 -7.72 12.73
C ARG A 104 6.33 -7.43 14.21
N ASN A 105 5.21 -7.83 14.84
CA ASN A 105 5.06 -7.76 16.30
C ASN A 105 5.48 -9.07 16.96
N GLY A 106 5.63 -9.05 18.29
CA GLY A 106 5.98 -10.23 19.09
C GLY A 106 4.99 -11.39 19.01
N LYS A 107 3.77 -11.15 18.47
CA LYS A 107 2.76 -12.19 18.22
C LYS A 107 2.89 -12.80 16.82
N GLY A 108 3.82 -12.31 15.99
CA GLY A 108 4.03 -12.77 14.64
C GLY A 108 3.20 -12.06 13.57
N ASN A 109 2.29 -11.13 13.93
CA ASN A 109 1.52 -10.37 12.94
C ASN A 109 2.43 -9.47 12.11
N ILE A 110 2.18 -9.45 10.82
CA ILE A 110 2.91 -8.66 9.84
C ILE A 110 2.00 -7.56 9.30
N PHE A 111 2.51 -6.34 9.23
CA PHE A 111 1.81 -5.22 8.63
C PHE A 111 2.78 -4.26 7.94
N ASN A 112 2.26 -3.51 6.98
CA ASN A 112 3.01 -2.47 6.30
C ASN A 112 2.58 -1.09 6.78
N ILE A 113 3.56 -0.22 7.01
CA ILE A 113 3.35 1.23 7.08
C ILE A 113 3.90 1.82 5.79
N ALA A 114 3.04 2.48 5.02
CA ALA A 114 3.48 3.24 3.85
C ALA A 114 3.35 4.74 4.10
N VAL A 115 4.29 5.50 3.56
CA VAL A 115 4.32 6.96 3.61
C VAL A 115 4.50 7.51 2.20
N MET A 116 3.65 8.46 1.83
CA MET A 116 3.62 9.08 0.50
C MET A 116 3.22 10.55 0.60
N ASP A 117 3.43 11.30 -0.49
CA ASP A 117 2.98 12.69 -0.59
C ASP A 117 1.45 12.81 -0.48
N THR A 118 0.94 13.92 0.06
CA THR A 118 -0.49 14.19 0.19
C THR A 118 -1.23 14.39 -1.12
N SER A 119 -0.52 14.65 -2.21
CA SER A 119 -1.11 14.73 -3.55
C SER A 119 -1.69 13.38 -4.00
N VAL A 120 -1.23 12.31 -3.37
CA VAL A 120 -1.70 10.95 -3.63
C VAL A 120 -3.06 10.75 -3.00
N LYS A 121 -4.08 10.60 -3.84
CA LYS A 121 -5.39 10.12 -3.41
C LYS A 121 -5.40 8.61 -3.51
N VAL A 122 -5.19 7.94 -2.40
CA VAL A 122 -5.30 6.47 -2.35
C VAL A 122 -6.77 6.11 -2.46
N PHE A 123 -7.19 5.69 -3.65
CA PHE A 123 -8.50 5.12 -3.88
C PHE A 123 -8.32 3.65 -4.22
N SER A 124 -8.96 2.80 -3.44
CA SER A 124 -9.15 1.42 -3.79
C SER A 124 -10.32 1.32 -4.78
N ASN A 125 -10.02 1.25 -6.08
CA ASN A 125 -11.07 1.17 -7.10
C ASN A 125 -11.49 -0.27 -7.43
N ASN A 126 -10.74 -1.28 -6.96
CA ASN A 126 -10.95 -2.69 -7.27
C ASN A 126 -11.36 -3.54 -6.08
N HIS A 127 -11.57 -2.91 -4.93
CA HIS A 127 -11.96 -3.59 -3.71
C HIS A 127 -13.39 -3.21 -3.34
N ASP A 128 -14.17 -4.21 -2.99
CA ASP A 128 -15.46 -3.97 -2.36
C ASP A 128 -15.21 -3.43 -0.95
N ILE A 129 -15.29 -2.11 -0.79
CA ILE A 129 -15.22 -1.49 0.53
C ILE A 129 -16.45 -1.92 1.30
N SER A 130 -16.26 -2.84 2.24
CA SER A 130 -17.34 -3.36 3.06
C SER A 130 -17.68 -2.45 4.24
N LYS A 131 -16.69 -1.66 4.71
CA LYS A 131 -16.87 -0.77 5.86
C LYS A 131 -15.85 0.35 5.88
N VAL A 132 -16.34 1.58 6.11
CA VAL A 132 -15.50 2.75 6.44
C VAL A 132 -15.92 3.28 7.80
N VAL A 133 -14.95 3.43 8.70
CA VAL A 133 -15.17 4.00 10.05
C VAL A 133 -14.28 5.23 10.20
N GLN A 134 -14.88 6.37 10.52
CA GLN A 134 -14.13 7.56 10.91
C GLN A 134 -13.53 7.36 12.29
N THR A 135 -12.26 7.65 12.42
CA THR A 135 -11.49 7.51 13.66
C THR A 135 -10.44 8.61 13.76
N LYS A 136 -9.54 8.52 14.72
CA LYS A 136 -8.43 9.48 14.91
C LYS A 136 -7.13 8.74 15.23
N VAL A 137 -6.03 9.32 14.79
CA VAL A 137 -4.66 9.01 15.23
C VAL A 137 -4.19 10.20 16.07
N GLY A 138 -4.30 10.10 17.39
CA GLY A 138 -4.19 11.26 18.28
C GLY A 138 -5.28 12.31 17.97
N ASN A 139 -4.87 13.49 17.54
CA ASN A 139 -5.79 14.57 17.14
C ASN A 139 -6.05 14.64 15.63
N ILE A 140 -5.46 13.73 14.84
CA ILE A 140 -5.55 13.73 13.38
C ILE A 140 -6.72 12.86 12.95
N ASN A 141 -7.59 13.38 12.09
CA ASN A 141 -8.66 12.57 11.49
C ASN A 141 -8.08 11.43 10.66
N ALA A 142 -8.67 10.28 10.80
CA ALA A 142 -8.25 9.05 10.13
C ALA A 142 -9.45 8.23 9.67
N GLN A 143 -9.24 7.34 8.72
CA GLN A 143 -10.24 6.41 8.23
C GLN A 143 -9.74 4.98 8.40
N TRP A 144 -10.56 4.16 9.04
CA TRP A 144 -10.39 2.72 9.06
C TRP A 144 -11.26 2.09 7.99
N ILE A 145 -10.65 1.32 7.12
CA ILE A 145 -11.31 0.71 5.98
C ILE A 145 -11.17 -0.81 6.09
N VAL A 146 -12.27 -1.51 5.86
CA VAL A 146 -12.27 -2.96 5.68
C VAL A 146 -12.61 -3.22 4.21
N GLU A 147 -11.71 -3.85 3.50
CA GLU A 147 -11.82 -4.13 2.07
C GLU A 147 -11.85 -5.64 1.85
N SER A 148 -12.71 -6.08 0.94
CA SER A 148 -12.66 -7.42 0.39
C SER A 148 -11.91 -7.37 -0.93
N PHE A 149 -11.02 -8.29 -1.16
CA PHE A 149 -10.29 -8.38 -2.42
C PHE A 149 -10.36 -9.80 -2.98
N THR A 150 -10.21 -9.88 -4.28
CA THR A 150 -10.10 -11.16 -4.98
C THR A 150 -8.61 -11.47 -5.16
N ASP A 151 -8.19 -12.63 -4.67
CA ASP A 151 -6.80 -13.07 -4.79
C ASP A 151 -6.59 -13.83 -6.10
N TYR A 152 -5.59 -13.42 -6.87
CA TYR A 152 -5.15 -14.05 -8.10
C TYR A 152 -3.72 -14.55 -7.90
N LYS A 153 -3.49 -15.84 -7.84
CA LYS A 153 -2.15 -16.43 -7.67
C LYS A 153 -1.46 -16.70 -9.01
N GLY A 154 -0.14 -16.43 -9.01
CA GLY A 154 0.78 -16.90 -10.04
C GLY A 154 1.19 -15.84 -11.06
N LYS A 155 2.18 -16.19 -11.88
CA LYS A 155 2.63 -15.40 -13.04
C LYS A 155 1.52 -15.24 -14.08
N ASP A 156 0.62 -16.20 -14.10
CA ASP A 156 -0.59 -16.17 -14.87
C ASP A 156 -1.67 -15.58 -13.96
N MET A 157 -1.73 -14.27 -13.80
CA MET A 157 -2.95 -13.59 -13.33
C MET A 157 -4.08 -13.80 -14.34
N THR A 158 -4.01 -14.92 -15.04
CA THR A 158 -5.01 -15.40 -15.95
C THR A 158 -6.22 -15.79 -15.13
N ASN A 159 -7.16 -14.88 -14.98
CA ASN A 159 -8.55 -15.18 -15.16
C ASN A 159 -9.22 -16.02 -14.06
N LYS A 160 -8.52 -16.79 -13.24
CA LYS A 160 -9.12 -17.57 -12.14
C LYS A 160 -8.72 -16.97 -10.81
N PRO A 161 -9.65 -16.29 -10.12
CA PRO A 161 -9.41 -15.96 -8.73
C PRO A 161 -9.24 -17.26 -7.92
N VAL A 162 -8.19 -17.32 -7.12
CA VAL A 162 -7.89 -18.47 -6.27
C VAL A 162 -8.48 -18.33 -4.87
N GLY A 163 -8.99 -17.13 -4.54
CA GLY A 163 -9.61 -16.88 -3.25
C GLY A 163 -10.17 -15.47 -3.10
N LYS A 164 -10.81 -15.26 -1.97
CA LYS A 164 -11.18 -13.93 -1.47
C LYS A 164 -10.44 -13.70 -0.16
N GLY A 165 -9.91 -12.50 -0.01
CA GLY A 165 -9.29 -12.06 1.23
C GLY A 165 -9.99 -10.82 1.78
N THR A 166 -9.66 -10.50 3.03
CA THR A 166 -10.07 -9.26 3.65
C THR A 166 -8.82 -8.53 4.12
N ALA A 167 -8.69 -7.26 3.78
CA ALA A 167 -7.63 -6.40 4.28
C ALA A 167 -8.21 -5.31 5.16
N ASN A 168 -7.52 -5.01 6.24
CA ASN A 168 -7.84 -3.86 7.08
C ASN A 168 -6.76 -2.80 6.84
N ALA A 169 -7.21 -1.57 6.61
CA ALA A 169 -6.32 -0.45 6.38
C ALA A 169 -6.71 0.76 7.23
N LEU A 170 -5.72 1.45 7.78
CA LEU A 170 -5.87 2.73 8.45
C LEU A 170 -5.17 3.81 7.64
N PHE A 171 -5.89 4.88 7.29
CA PHE A 171 -5.39 6.01 6.51
C PHE A 171 -5.48 7.30 7.31
N TRP A 172 -4.43 8.12 7.27
CA TRP A 172 -4.48 9.49 7.78
C TRP A 172 -3.49 10.38 7.03
N THR A 173 -3.76 11.68 7.03
CA THR A 173 -2.95 12.68 6.34
C THR A 173 -2.57 13.79 7.30
N THR A 174 -1.32 14.18 7.33
CA THR A 174 -0.80 15.30 8.10
C THR A 174 0.51 15.84 7.55
N LYS A 175 0.74 17.15 7.69
CA LYS A 175 2.03 17.80 7.36
C LYS A 175 2.59 17.46 5.97
N GLY A 176 1.75 17.41 4.96
CA GLY A 176 2.19 17.14 3.59
C GLY A 176 2.42 15.66 3.28
N SER A 177 2.06 14.74 4.18
CA SER A 177 2.23 13.30 3.97
C SER A 177 0.94 12.54 4.23
N THR A 178 0.70 11.52 3.43
CA THR A 178 -0.33 10.49 3.64
C THR A 178 0.34 9.23 4.17
N TYR A 179 -0.27 8.67 5.19
CA TYR A 179 0.19 7.46 5.87
C TYR A 179 -0.86 6.37 5.75
N THR A 180 -0.42 5.14 5.58
CA THR A 180 -1.30 3.97 5.63
C THR A 180 -0.69 2.89 6.50
N ILE A 181 -1.53 2.15 7.24
CA ILE A 181 -1.15 0.87 7.85
C ILE A 181 -2.07 -0.19 7.26
N VAL A 182 -1.50 -1.19 6.64
CA VAL A 182 -2.22 -2.32 6.06
C VAL A 182 -1.75 -3.61 6.73
N THR A 183 -2.68 -4.42 7.20
CA THR A 183 -2.39 -5.76 7.72
C THR A 183 -2.21 -6.74 6.57
N LEU A 184 -1.16 -7.54 6.63
CA LEU A 184 -0.79 -8.53 5.60
C LEU A 184 -1.05 -9.97 6.05
N ASP A 185 -1.81 -10.17 7.13
CA ASP A 185 -1.96 -11.46 7.78
C ASP A 185 -3.41 -11.94 7.69
N ASP A 186 -3.61 -13.26 7.71
CA ASP A 186 -4.94 -13.90 7.77
C ASP A 186 -5.72 -13.52 9.05
N LYS A 187 -5.03 -13.00 10.06
CA LYS A 187 -5.61 -12.45 11.29
C LYS A 187 -5.35 -10.95 11.38
N PRO A 188 -6.16 -10.13 10.72
CA PRO A 188 -5.94 -8.70 10.72
C PRO A 188 -6.04 -8.11 12.12
N MET A 189 -5.17 -7.16 12.43
CA MET A 189 -5.22 -6.42 13.69
C MET A 189 -6.55 -5.66 13.82
N SER A 190 -6.99 -5.47 15.04
CA SER A 190 -8.18 -4.65 15.31
C SER A 190 -7.90 -3.17 15.02
N MET A 191 -8.94 -2.40 14.72
CA MET A 191 -8.85 -0.95 14.55
C MET A 191 -8.13 -0.27 15.72
N ASN A 192 -8.49 -0.62 16.96
CA ASN A 192 -7.89 -0.02 18.15
C ASN A 192 -6.40 -0.31 18.30
N GLU A 193 -5.95 -1.49 17.94
CA GLU A 193 -4.53 -1.85 17.97
C GLU A 193 -3.76 -1.09 16.88
N THR A 194 -4.31 -1.04 15.68
CA THR A 194 -3.71 -0.32 14.55
C THR A 194 -3.61 1.18 14.82
N VAL A 195 -4.63 1.79 15.45
CA VAL A 195 -4.58 3.21 15.86
C VAL A 195 -3.47 3.45 16.88
N LYS A 196 -3.29 2.58 17.88
CA LYS A 196 -2.19 2.70 18.86
C LYS A 196 -0.81 2.63 18.21
N ILE A 197 -0.65 1.76 17.22
CA ILE A 197 0.58 1.65 16.43
C ILE A 197 0.81 2.95 15.63
N ALA A 198 -0.22 3.46 14.96
CA ALA A 198 -0.15 4.72 14.23
C ALA A 198 0.24 5.91 15.14
N GLU A 199 -0.36 6.02 16.32
CA GLU A 199 -0.02 7.06 17.30
C GLU A 199 1.44 6.97 17.75
N ALA A 200 1.93 5.75 18.01
CA ALA A 200 3.32 5.54 18.40
C ALA A 200 4.27 5.88 17.23
N PHE A 201 3.94 5.49 16.00
CA PHE A 201 4.70 5.85 14.81
C PHE A 201 4.73 7.37 14.61
N MET A 202 3.61 8.06 14.75
CA MET A 202 3.54 9.51 14.60
C MET A 202 4.38 10.29 15.66
N LYS A 203 4.61 9.72 16.83
CA LYS A 203 5.53 10.32 17.83
C LYS A 203 6.98 10.33 17.35
N THR A 204 7.36 9.42 16.47
CA THR A 204 8.72 9.36 15.90
C THR A 204 8.91 10.36 14.75
N GLN A 205 7.83 10.90 14.17
CA GLN A 205 7.85 11.86 13.05
C GLN A 205 8.01 13.33 13.49
N LYS A 206 8.20 13.58 14.78
CA LYS A 206 8.36 14.92 15.36
C LYS A 206 9.77 15.48 15.21
#